data_b1f13e2bc9e7d466cbae77eada2041d0
#
_entry.id   b1f13e2bc9e7d466cbae77eada2041d0
#
_cell.length_a   1.000
_cell.length_b   1.000
_cell.length_c   1.000
_cell.angle_alpha   90.00
_cell.angle_beta   90.00
_cell.angle_gamma   90.00
#
_symmetry.space_group_name_H-M   'P 1'
#
loop_
_entity.id
_entity.type
_entity.pdbx_description
1 polymer ?
#
loop_
_entity_poly.entity_id
_entity_poly.type
_entity_poly.pdbx_seq_one_letter_code
_entity_poly.pdbx_strand_id
1 'polypeptide(L)'
;RVLFRSTSAANLFNNVKFWNYNTNQYQDTPFGGEPKNIAKDSFSWGISRFCSATFSPAGTFIYNGIGYDGALFTTGEEVGDSSRGFAFDMFGNGWQLPRMGMLSFETIAPTRKPGINTVAIADEDGSATDSQLHLYIGKKQSTGSVVDKAGLTNGDLYVLNAGSIPTDNIFRTTIAKSTPVDVNFKKIEWNTDVTSFAKGARENGMTFARIEDGEWDPNNPDVYYFITTESNKDPVATKENPNEPGISRDGGALWRLTFKDAQNPLLGAKLEMLLNGGEAPYLSKPDNMTVTKNG
;
A
#
# COMPACT_ATOMS: atom_id res chain seq x y z
N ARG A 1 7.95 -16.10 -14.14
CA ARG A 1 7.81 -14.91 -14.99
C ARG A 1 6.50 -15.07 -15.76
N VAL A 2 5.44 -14.43 -15.29
CA VAL A 2 4.19 -14.35 -16.07
C VAL A 2 4.36 -13.23 -17.08
N LEU A 3 4.47 -13.59 -18.33
CA LEU A 3 4.50 -12.62 -19.43
C LEU A 3 3.06 -12.45 -19.92
N PHE A 4 2.42 -11.36 -19.53
CA PHE A 4 1.26 -10.87 -20.26
C PHE A 4 1.74 -10.42 -21.64
N ARG A 5 1.50 -11.23 -22.67
CA ARG A 5 1.67 -10.82 -24.06
C ARG A 5 0.33 -10.34 -24.58
N SER A 6 0.04 -9.07 -24.40
CA SER A 6 -1.01 -8.41 -25.15
C SER A 6 -0.39 -7.66 -26.34
N THR A 7 -0.98 -7.78 -27.51
CA THR A 7 -0.59 -7.04 -28.70
C THR A 7 -1.17 -5.62 -28.73
N SER A 8 -2.09 -5.33 -27.80
CA SER A 8 -2.61 -3.98 -27.56
C SER A 8 -3.11 -3.85 -26.12
N ALA A 9 -3.04 -2.67 -25.58
CA ALA A 9 -3.56 -2.35 -24.23
C ALA A 9 -5.08 -2.66 -24.12
N ALA A 10 -5.83 -2.56 -25.22
CA ALA A 10 -7.25 -2.89 -25.27
C ALA A 10 -7.57 -4.36 -24.96
N ASN A 11 -6.58 -5.26 -25.05
CA ASN A 11 -6.77 -6.68 -24.79
C ASN A 11 -6.14 -7.12 -23.44
N LEU A 12 -5.68 -6.18 -22.63
CA LEU A 12 -5.08 -6.49 -21.33
C LEU A 12 -6.15 -6.90 -20.33
N PHE A 13 -7.29 -6.23 -20.37
CA PHE A 13 -8.42 -6.47 -19.46
C PHE A 13 -9.65 -6.90 -20.28
N ASN A 14 -10.27 -8.00 -19.88
CA ASN A 14 -11.50 -8.50 -20.49
C ASN A 14 -12.75 -7.84 -19.85
N ASN A 15 -12.69 -7.60 -18.54
CA ASN A 15 -13.80 -7.05 -17.76
C ASN A 15 -13.25 -6.43 -16.48
N VAL A 16 -13.60 -5.18 -16.21
CA VAL A 16 -13.26 -4.50 -14.96
C VAL A 16 -14.56 -4.08 -14.25
N LYS A 17 -14.69 -4.44 -13.00
CA LYS A 17 -15.80 -4.04 -12.13
C LYS A 17 -15.37 -2.84 -11.29
N PHE A 18 -16.12 -1.75 -11.42
CA PHE A 18 -15.93 -0.52 -10.66
C PHE A 18 -16.93 -0.47 -9.51
N TRP A 19 -16.53 0.13 -8.40
CA TRP A 19 -17.41 0.29 -7.25
C TRP A 19 -18.23 1.57 -7.36
N ASN A 20 -19.52 1.44 -7.18
CA ASN A 20 -20.43 2.58 -7.10
C ASN A 20 -20.70 2.90 -5.62
N TYR A 21 -20.12 3.99 -5.13
CA TYR A 21 -20.25 4.40 -3.72
C TYR A 21 -21.66 4.86 -3.32
N ASN A 22 -22.52 5.23 -4.28
CA ASN A 22 -23.89 5.60 -3.99
C ASN A 22 -24.79 4.38 -3.78
N THR A 23 -24.55 3.31 -4.55
CA THR A 23 -25.36 2.09 -4.48
C THR A 23 -24.72 0.98 -3.65
N ASN A 24 -23.43 1.13 -3.29
CA ASN A 24 -22.60 0.13 -2.64
C ASN A 24 -22.60 -1.19 -3.41
N GLN A 25 -22.44 -1.13 -4.73
CA GLN A 25 -22.42 -2.29 -5.62
C GLN A 25 -21.36 -2.12 -6.72
N TYR A 26 -20.90 -3.25 -7.24
CA TYR A 26 -20.08 -3.25 -8.44
C TYR A 26 -20.91 -2.98 -9.68
N GLN A 27 -20.30 -2.30 -10.65
CA GLN A 27 -20.85 -1.98 -11.96
C GLN A 27 -19.79 -2.14 -13.05
N ASP A 28 -20.23 -2.28 -14.30
CA ASP A 28 -19.32 -2.46 -15.45
C ASP A 28 -18.81 -1.14 -16.01
N THR A 29 -19.43 -0.03 -15.65
CA THR A 29 -19.05 1.29 -16.14
C THR A 29 -18.25 2.04 -15.08
N PRO A 30 -17.13 2.69 -15.44
CA PRO A 30 -16.41 3.57 -14.53
C PRO A 30 -17.24 4.83 -14.23
N PHE A 31 -16.84 5.58 -13.20
CA PHE A 31 -17.36 6.91 -12.86
C PHE A 31 -18.86 6.99 -12.59
N GLY A 32 -19.43 5.93 -12.05
CA GLY A 32 -20.82 5.94 -11.58
C GLY A 32 -20.88 5.88 -10.06
N GLY A 33 -21.15 7.01 -9.41
CA GLY A 33 -21.26 7.09 -7.96
C GLY A 33 -19.96 7.14 -7.18
N GLU A 34 -18.84 7.39 -7.84
CA GLU A 34 -17.56 7.65 -7.17
C GLU A 34 -17.59 8.99 -6.43
N PRO A 35 -16.77 9.14 -5.38
CA PRO A 35 -16.56 10.42 -4.73
C PRO A 35 -16.15 11.51 -5.72
N LYS A 36 -16.52 12.73 -5.43
CA LYS A 36 -16.11 13.88 -6.25
C LYS A 36 -14.59 13.93 -6.35
N ASN A 37 -14.09 14.29 -7.52
CA ASN A 37 -12.69 14.52 -7.85
C ASN A 37 -11.84 13.25 -8.10
N ILE A 38 -12.46 12.08 -8.30
CA ILE A 38 -11.70 10.98 -8.89
C ILE A 38 -11.19 11.41 -10.27
N ALA A 39 -9.91 11.18 -10.53
CA ALA A 39 -9.31 11.46 -11.81
C ALA A 39 -9.99 10.63 -12.91
N LYS A 40 -10.63 11.34 -13.85
CA LYS A 40 -11.51 10.72 -14.85
C LYS A 40 -10.78 10.30 -16.11
N ASP A 41 -9.52 10.61 -16.20
CA ASP A 41 -8.94 10.67 -17.51
C ASP A 41 -7.65 10.02 -17.58
N SER A 42 -7.43 9.25 -18.44
CA SER A 42 -6.21 8.96 -19.13
C SER A 42 -6.36 7.76 -20.02
N PHE A 43 -7.24 6.85 -19.70
CA PHE A 43 -7.48 5.66 -20.53
C PHE A 43 -8.97 5.49 -20.80
N SER A 44 -9.29 5.00 -21.98
CA SER A 44 -10.66 4.75 -22.43
C SER A 44 -11.46 3.79 -21.55
N TRP A 45 -10.80 3.12 -20.62
CA TRP A 45 -11.40 2.13 -19.70
C TRP A 45 -11.73 2.72 -18.32
N GLY A 46 -11.47 4.00 -18.09
CA GLY A 46 -11.74 4.64 -16.80
C GLY A 46 -10.75 4.30 -15.70
N ILE A 47 -9.54 3.85 -16.03
CA ILE A 47 -8.44 3.60 -15.11
C ILE A 47 -7.33 4.60 -15.42
N SER A 48 -6.71 5.16 -14.39
CA SER A 48 -5.57 6.05 -14.51
C SER A 48 -4.24 5.29 -14.46
N ARG A 49 -3.13 5.99 -14.22
CA ARG A 49 -1.79 5.41 -14.13
C ARG A 49 -1.69 4.48 -12.92
N PHE A 50 -1.22 3.26 -13.14
CA PHE A 50 -0.69 2.40 -12.08
C PHE A 50 0.80 2.63 -11.89
N CYS A 51 1.30 2.47 -10.66
CA CYS A 51 2.72 2.44 -10.37
C CYS A 51 3.19 1.00 -10.13
N SER A 52 3.47 0.63 -8.91
CA SER A 52 3.91 -0.71 -8.57
C SER A 52 2.75 -1.70 -8.39
N ALA A 53 3.08 -2.98 -8.32
CA ALA A 53 2.08 -4.01 -8.17
C ALA A 53 2.64 -5.28 -7.53
N THR A 54 1.81 -5.96 -6.76
CA THR A 54 2.17 -7.23 -6.12
C THR A 54 1.52 -8.41 -6.83
N PHE A 55 2.33 -9.39 -7.19
CA PHE A 55 1.84 -10.70 -7.64
C PHE A 55 1.68 -11.64 -6.44
N SER A 56 0.45 -12.02 -6.16
CA SER A 56 0.10 -13.02 -5.15
C SER A 56 -0.15 -14.35 -5.84
N PRO A 57 0.71 -15.38 -5.67
CA PRO A 57 0.55 -16.68 -6.33
C PRO A 57 -0.70 -17.41 -5.83
N ALA A 58 -1.11 -18.43 -6.59
CA ALA A 58 -2.14 -19.38 -6.17
C ALA A 58 -1.83 -19.93 -4.76
N GLY A 59 -2.86 -20.11 -3.95
CA GLY A 59 -2.72 -20.51 -2.55
C GLY A 59 -2.64 -19.33 -1.54
N THR A 60 -2.40 -18.09 -1.99
CA THR A 60 -2.31 -16.92 -1.08
C THR A 60 -3.67 -16.62 -0.42
N PHE A 61 -4.73 -16.70 -1.18
CA PHE A 61 -6.06 -16.27 -0.72
C PHE A 61 -6.98 -17.44 -0.33
N ILE A 62 -6.43 -18.60 -0.06
CA ILE A 62 -7.18 -19.76 0.43
C ILE A 62 -6.60 -20.26 1.75
N TYR A 63 -7.47 -20.71 2.65
CA TYR A 63 -7.09 -21.34 3.92
C TYR A 63 -8.12 -22.38 4.32
N ASN A 64 -7.69 -23.63 4.53
CA ASN A 64 -8.55 -24.76 4.86
C ASN A 64 -9.76 -24.94 3.92
N GLY A 65 -9.56 -24.72 2.63
CA GLY A 65 -10.61 -24.83 1.60
C GLY A 65 -11.55 -23.61 1.51
N ILE A 66 -11.35 -22.59 2.33
CA ILE A 66 -12.13 -21.34 2.29
C ILE A 66 -11.29 -20.26 1.61
N GLY A 67 -11.85 -19.63 0.58
CA GLY A 67 -11.17 -18.55 -0.12
C GLY A 67 -11.13 -18.72 -1.65
N TYR A 68 -10.20 -18.03 -2.28
CA TYR A 68 -9.88 -18.09 -3.70
C TYR A 68 -8.51 -18.75 -3.90
N ASP A 69 -8.45 -19.85 -4.64
CA ASP A 69 -7.21 -20.62 -4.84
C ASP A 69 -6.35 -20.12 -6.01
N GLY A 70 -6.87 -19.21 -6.83
CA GLY A 70 -6.11 -18.64 -7.94
C GLY A 70 -5.12 -17.56 -7.54
N ALA A 71 -4.26 -17.18 -8.48
CA ALA A 71 -3.37 -16.04 -8.32
C ALA A 71 -4.09 -14.73 -8.58
N LEU A 72 -3.69 -13.68 -7.87
CA LEU A 72 -4.14 -12.30 -8.08
C LEU A 72 -2.94 -11.36 -8.24
N PHE A 73 -3.18 -10.32 -9.02
CA PHE A 73 -2.29 -9.18 -9.18
C PHE A 73 -2.99 -7.98 -8.55
N THR A 74 -2.38 -7.37 -7.53
CA THR A 74 -2.92 -6.21 -6.84
C THR A 74 -2.09 -4.99 -7.13
N THR A 75 -2.73 -3.87 -7.41
CA THR A 75 -2.11 -2.58 -7.75
C THR A 75 -3.07 -1.45 -7.44
N GLY A 76 -2.64 -0.22 -7.58
CA GLY A 76 -3.51 0.94 -7.46
C GLY A 76 -3.12 2.07 -8.39
N GLU A 77 -4.04 3.00 -8.58
CA GLU A 77 -3.76 4.24 -9.28
C GLU A 77 -2.85 5.12 -8.43
N GLU A 78 -1.95 5.83 -9.09
CA GLU A 78 -1.04 6.77 -8.43
C GLU A 78 -1.15 8.14 -9.12
N VAL A 79 -2.21 8.85 -8.78
CA VAL A 79 -2.55 10.17 -9.35
C VAL A 79 -3.10 11.15 -8.29
N GLY A 80 -2.77 10.91 -7.01
CA GLY A 80 -3.21 11.71 -5.86
C GLY A 80 -4.31 11.03 -5.04
N ASP A 81 -4.88 11.75 -4.10
CA ASP A 81 -5.78 11.24 -3.04
C ASP A 81 -7.08 10.61 -3.55
N SER A 82 -7.46 10.82 -4.81
CA SER A 82 -8.66 10.22 -5.41
C SER A 82 -8.40 8.89 -6.13
N SER A 83 -7.21 8.35 -6.01
CA SER A 83 -6.80 7.10 -6.66
C SER A 83 -7.45 5.87 -6.02
N ARG A 84 -7.57 4.81 -6.80
CA ARG A 84 -8.31 3.59 -6.43
C ARG A 84 -7.41 2.37 -6.50
N GLY A 85 -7.60 1.44 -5.55
CA GLY A 85 -6.95 0.13 -5.58
C GLY A 85 -7.71 -0.87 -6.45
N PHE A 86 -6.99 -1.82 -7.05
CA PHE A 86 -7.54 -2.87 -7.92
C PHE A 86 -6.90 -4.22 -7.65
N ALA A 87 -7.66 -5.28 -7.94
CA ALA A 87 -7.14 -6.64 -8.06
C ALA A 87 -7.54 -7.21 -9.43
N PHE A 88 -6.62 -7.96 -10.04
CA PHE A 88 -6.83 -8.61 -11.33
C PHE A 88 -6.54 -10.11 -11.20
N ASP A 89 -7.39 -10.94 -11.81
CA ASP A 89 -7.10 -12.36 -11.97
C ASP A 89 -6.21 -12.63 -13.20
N MET A 90 -5.77 -13.86 -13.34
CA MET A 90 -4.90 -14.26 -14.46
C MET A 90 -5.65 -14.38 -15.78
N PHE A 91 -6.94 -14.11 -15.82
CA PHE A 91 -7.81 -14.16 -17.00
C PHE A 91 -8.19 -12.77 -17.52
N GLY A 92 -7.64 -11.70 -16.91
CA GLY A 92 -7.89 -10.31 -17.28
C GLY A 92 -9.18 -9.72 -16.71
N ASN A 93 -9.79 -10.37 -15.73
CA ASN A 93 -10.88 -9.76 -14.98
C ASN A 93 -10.32 -8.92 -13.83
N GLY A 94 -10.86 -7.73 -13.64
CA GLY A 94 -10.44 -6.78 -12.63
C GLY A 94 -11.59 -6.34 -11.72
N TRP A 95 -11.24 -5.96 -10.51
CA TRP A 95 -12.16 -5.41 -9.51
C TRP A 95 -11.50 -4.25 -8.78
N GLN A 96 -12.19 -3.13 -8.72
CA GLN A 96 -11.83 -2.07 -7.77
C GLN A 96 -11.95 -2.59 -6.34
N LEU A 97 -11.06 -2.15 -5.46
CA LEU A 97 -11.01 -2.52 -4.04
C LEU A 97 -11.38 -1.31 -3.17
N PRO A 98 -12.66 -0.95 -3.04
CA PRO A 98 -13.06 0.30 -2.39
C PRO A 98 -12.65 0.36 -0.91
N ARG A 99 -12.56 -0.79 -0.25
CA ARG A 99 -12.19 -0.86 1.17
C ARG A 99 -10.69 -0.69 1.44
N MET A 100 -9.88 -0.58 0.38
CA MET A 100 -8.47 -0.16 0.48
C MET A 100 -8.35 1.37 0.63
N GLY A 101 -9.47 2.10 0.52
CA GLY A 101 -9.48 3.56 0.59
C GLY A 101 -9.20 4.23 -0.76
N MET A 102 -8.90 5.53 -0.67
CA MET A 102 -8.60 6.41 -1.80
C MET A 102 -7.30 7.15 -1.49
N LEU A 103 -6.20 6.65 -1.98
CA LEU A 103 -4.86 7.18 -1.73
C LEU A 103 -4.01 7.05 -3.00
N SER A 104 -2.94 7.80 -3.11
CA SER A 104 -1.97 7.64 -4.19
C SER A 104 -1.21 6.32 -3.97
N PHE A 105 -1.72 5.24 -4.55
CA PHE A 105 -1.15 3.91 -4.31
C PHE A 105 0.18 3.74 -5.00
N GLU A 106 1.22 3.47 -4.23
CA GLU A 106 2.43 2.88 -4.78
C GLU A 106 2.23 1.38 -4.95
N THR A 107 1.95 0.64 -3.89
CA THR A 107 1.66 -0.79 -3.97
C THR A 107 0.51 -1.22 -3.07
N ILE A 108 -0.09 -2.38 -3.36
CA ILE A 108 -0.98 -3.11 -2.47
C ILE A 108 -0.39 -4.52 -2.30
N ALA A 109 0.15 -4.80 -1.13
CA ALA A 109 0.91 -6.00 -0.82
C ALA A 109 0.18 -6.95 0.17
N PRO A 110 -0.59 -7.94 -0.32
CA PRO A 110 -1.18 -8.96 0.55
C PRO A 110 -0.11 -9.86 1.16
N THR A 111 -0.23 -10.15 2.46
CA THR A 111 0.66 -11.13 3.10
C THR A 111 0.41 -12.55 2.60
N ARG A 112 1.49 -13.32 2.47
CA ARG A 112 1.43 -14.75 2.15
C ARG A 112 1.34 -15.62 3.40
N LYS A 113 1.25 -15.05 4.60
CA LYS A 113 1.08 -15.82 5.83
C LYS A 113 -0.23 -16.61 5.79
N PRO A 114 -0.21 -17.93 5.95
CA PRO A 114 -1.42 -18.74 5.94
C PRO A 114 -2.37 -18.35 7.09
N GLY A 115 -3.66 -18.24 6.79
CA GLY A 115 -4.70 -17.95 7.77
C GLY A 115 -6.01 -17.53 7.12
N ILE A 116 -7.04 -17.42 7.94
CA ILE A 116 -8.39 -17.08 7.46
C ILE A 116 -8.51 -15.59 7.12
N ASN A 117 -7.67 -14.73 7.71
CA ASN A 117 -7.69 -13.33 7.41
C ASN A 117 -6.91 -13.04 6.12
N THR A 118 -7.37 -12.08 5.36
CA THR A 118 -6.63 -11.45 4.27
C THR A 118 -6.13 -10.11 4.79
N VAL A 119 -4.83 -10.04 4.98
CA VAL A 119 -4.15 -8.84 5.44
C VAL A 119 -3.32 -8.28 4.28
N ALA A 120 -3.47 -7.01 4.00
CA ALA A 120 -2.69 -6.32 2.98
C ALA A 120 -2.19 -4.97 3.49
N ILE A 121 -0.96 -4.64 3.16
CA ILE A 121 -0.43 -3.29 3.33
C ILE A 121 -0.65 -2.55 2.02
N ALA A 122 -1.04 -1.28 2.11
CA ALA A 122 -1.08 -0.36 0.99
C ALA A 122 -0.17 0.83 1.30
N ASP A 123 0.84 0.98 0.48
CA ASP A 123 1.80 2.06 0.55
C ASP A 123 1.27 3.27 -0.21
N GLU A 124 1.35 4.44 0.41
CA GLU A 124 0.90 5.69 -0.17
C GLU A 124 2.10 6.55 -0.58
N ASP A 125 2.31 6.72 -1.89
CA ASP A 125 3.16 7.78 -2.40
C ASP A 125 2.35 9.08 -2.57
N GLY A 126 2.12 9.76 -1.47
CA GLY A 126 1.43 11.05 -1.44
C GLY A 126 2.39 12.20 -1.62
N SER A 127 2.78 12.84 -0.53
CA SER A 127 3.77 13.92 -0.53
C SER A 127 4.76 13.73 0.61
N ALA A 128 5.79 14.56 0.66
CA ALA A 128 6.79 14.55 1.75
C ALA A 128 6.18 14.83 3.14
N THR A 129 4.94 15.27 3.20
CA THR A 129 4.24 15.61 4.44
C THR A 129 2.87 14.95 4.55
N ASP A 130 2.53 14.03 3.63
CA ASP A 130 1.22 13.42 3.54
C ASP A 130 1.28 12.05 2.86
N SER A 131 1.90 11.10 3.52
CA SER A 131 1.91 9.69 3.12
C SER A 131 1.73 8.84 4.37
N GLN A 132 0.79 7.93 4.36
CA GLN A 132 0.53 7.02 5.46
C GLN A 132 0.67 5.56 5.02
N LEU A 133 1.08 4.70 5.94
CA LEU A 133 1.07 3.26 5.71
C LEU A 133 -0.29 2.70 6.14
N HIS A 134 -1.03 2.21 5.16
CA HIS A 134 -2.37 1.67 5.35
C HIS A 134 -2.33 0.16 5.55
N LEU A 135 -3.26 -0.36 6.34
CA LEU A 135 -3.40 -1.78 6.63
C LEU A 135 -4.86 -2.19 6.45
N TYR A 136 -5.10 -3.10 5.53
CA TYR A 136 -6.40 -3.71 5.31
C TYR A 136 -6.48 -5.08 6.00
N ILE A 137 -7.61 -5.37 6.65
CA ILE A 137 -7.87 -6.66 7.29
C ILE A 137 -9.26 -7.12 6.88
N GLY A 138 -9.33 -8.12 6.00
CA GLY A 138 -10.56 -8.79 5.61
C GLY A 138 -10.54 -10.28 5.98
N LYS A 139 -11.55 -11.00 5.55
CA LYS A 139 -11.70 -12.42 5.86
C LYS A 139 -12.06 -13.22 4.62
N LYS A 140 -11.29 -14.26 4.33
CA LYS A 140 -11.58 -15.22 3.26
C LYS A 140 -12.96 -15.85 3.46
N GLN A 141 -13.69 -16.07 2.36
CA GLN A 141 -15.03 -16.66 2.41
C GLN A 141 -15.25 -17.62 1.25
N SER A 142 -16.24 -18.52 1.38
CA SER A 142 -16.46 -19.59 0.40
C SER A 142 -17.31 -19.18 -0.79
N THR A 143 -17.99 -18.04 -0.74
CA THR A 143 -18.96 -17.58 -1.73
C THR A 143 -18.65 -16.18 -2.25
N GLY A 144 -19.25 -15.80 -3.36
CA GLY A 144 -19.09 -14.49 -3.98
C GLY A 144 -18.15 -14.50 -5.18
N SER A 145 -17.76 -13.31 -5.63
CA SER A 145 -16.79 -13.10 -6.69
C SER A 145 -15.37 -13.55 -6.26
N VAL A 146 -14.42 -13.44 -7.15
CA VAL A 146 -13.00 -13.72 -6.87
C VAL A 146 -12.50 -12.89 -5.68
N VAL A 147 -12.72 -11.59 -5.69
CA VAL A 147 -12.28 -10.68 -4.62
C VAL A 147 -13.05 -10.85 -3.31
N ASP A 148 -14.32 -11.27 -3.38
CA ASP A 148 -15.09 -11.64 -2.19
C ASP A 148 -14.49 -12.88 -1.53
N LYS A 149 -14.27 -13.93 -2.30
CA LYS A 149 -13.63 -15.15 -1.80
C LYS A 149 -12.23 -14.87 -1.24
N ALA A 150 -11.47 -14.02 -1.92
CA ALA A 150 -10.14 -13.60 -1.46
C ALA A 150 -10.17 -12.78 -0.17
N GLY A 151 -11.35 -12.35 0.32
CA GLY A 151 -11.48 -11.53 1.51
C GLY A 151 -11.04 -10.08 1.32
N LEU A 152 -11.13 -9.56 0.09
CA LEU A 152 -10.70 -8.20 -0.27
C LEU A 152 -11.83 -7.17 -0.26
N THR A 153 -13.08 -7.60 0.06
CA THR A 153 -14.28 -6.74 -0.03
C THR A 153 -15.05 -6.58 1.29
N ASN A 154 -14.65 -7.28 2.33
CA ASN A 154 -15.42 -7.35 3.59
C ASN A 154 -14.64 -6.86 4.82
N GLY A 155 -13.44 -6.29 4.62
CA GLY A 155 -12.54 -5.88 5.68
C GLY A 155 -12.71 -4.43 6.12
N ASP A 156 -11.92 -4.09 7.12
CA ASP A 156 -11.72 -2.74 7.63
C ASP A 156 -10.34 -2.21 7.25
N LEU A 157 -10.22 -0.89 7.20
CA LEU A 157 -9.00 -0.19 6.87
C LEU A 157 -8.44 0.54 8.10
N TYR A 158 -7.12 0.51 8.23
CA TYR A 158 -6.39 1.08 9.35
C TYR A 158 -5.18 1.85 8.83
N VAL A 159 -4.63 2.75 9.65
CA VAL A 159 -3.34 3.41 9.44
C VAL A 159 -2.37 3.10 10.57
N LEU A 160 -1.09 2.98 10.25
CA LEU A 160 -0.02 2.79 11.22
C LEU A 160 0.08 4.02 12.13
N ASN A 161 0.12 3.79 13.45
CA ASN A 161 0.20 4.84 14.47
C ASN A 161 1.34 4.54 15.45
N ALA A 162 2.30 5.44 15.54
CA ALA A 162 3.46 5.33 16.42
C ALA A 162 3.32 6.17 17.71
N GLY A 163 2.09 6.41 18.16
CA GLY A 163 1.82 7.09 19.42
C GLY A 163 2.31 8.55 19.43
N SER A 164 3.35 8.84 20.20
CA SER A 164 3.92 10.18 20.33
C SER A 164 4.87 10.57 19.20
N ILE A 165 5.07 9.72 18.20
CA ILE A 165 5.94 9.95 17.04
C ILE A 165 5.05 10.16 15.81
N PRO A 166 4.56 11.37 15.53
CA PRO A 166 3.57 11.61 14.49
C PRO A 166 4.17 11.65 13.07
N THR A 167 5.49 11.79 12.94
CA THR A 167 6.15 11.87 11.62
C THR A 167 7.45 11.08 11.58
N ASP A 168 7.85 10.65 10.40
CA ASP A 168 9.14 9.99 10.18
C ASP A 168 10.33 10.92 10.45
N ASN A 169 10.17 12.22 10.27
CA ASN A 169 11.21 13.19 10.63
C ASN A 169 11.50 13.19 12.13
N ILE A 170 10.45 13.16 12.97
CA ILE A 170 10.63 13.02 14.42
C ILE A 170 11.28 11.67 14.74
N PHE A 171 10.85 10.58 14.09
CA PHE A 171 11.48 9.28 14.27
C PHE A 171 12.97 9.33 13.94
N ARG A 172 13.35 9.87 12.77
CA ARG A 172 14.74 9.99 12.30
C ARG A 172 15.65 10.77 13.24
N THR A 173 15.11 11.78 13.91
CA THR A 173 15.88 12.69 14.78
C THR A 173 15.91 12.27 16.24
N THR A 174 14.99 11.42 16.68
CA THR A 174 14.86 11.04 18.10
C THR A 174 15.12 9.57 18.39
N ILE A 175 15.00 8.70 17.39
CA ILE A 175 15.17 7.25 17.53
C ILE A 175 16.42 6.79 16.75
N ALA A 176 17.29 6.08 17.42
CA ALA A 176 18.49 5.52 16.78
C ALA A 176 18.09 4.44 15.75
N LYS A 177 18.88 4.32 14.68
CA LYS A 177 18.71 3.24 13.68
C LYS A 177 18.66 1.87 14.35
N SER A 178 17.85 1.00 13.81
CA SER A 178 17.61 -0.37 14.29
C SER A 178 17.11 -0.46 15.74
N THR A 179 16.49 0.62 16.23
CA THR A 179 15.80 0.63 17.52
C THR A 179 14.31 0.41 17.29
N PRO A 180 13.74 -0.71 17.77
CA PRO A 180 12.34 -1.01 17.58
C PRO A 180 11.45 -0.12 18.45
N VAL A 181 10.44 0.48 17.82
CA VAL A 181 9.38 1.27 18.46
C VAL A 181 8.07 0.52 18.36
N ASP A 182 7.35 0.38 19.46
CA ASP A 182 6.02 -0.23 19.45
C ASP A 182 5.03 0.67 18.69
N VAL A 183 4.32 0.04 17.74
CA VAL A 183 3.30 0.70 16.95
C VAL A 183 2.00 -0.09 16.98
N ASN A 184 0.91 0.60 16.73
CA ASN A 184 -0.42 0.01 16.58
C ASN A 184 -1.08 0.52 15.30
N PHE A 185 -2.33 0.11 15.08
CA PHE A 185 -3.10 0.48 13.91
C PHE A 185 -4.42 1.07 14.34
N LYS A 186 -4.77 2.25 13.82
CA LYS A 186 -6.03 2.93 14.09
C LYS A 186 -6.96 2.79 12.92
N LYS A 187 -8.18 2.36 13.19
CA LYS A 187 -9.23 2.24 12.19
C LYS A 187 -9.58 3.60 11.61
N ILE A 188 -9.74 3.65 10.29
CA ILE A 188 -10.23 4.81 9.56
C ILE A 188 -11.44 4.42 8.69
N GLU A 189 -12.25 5.42 8.36
CA GLU A 189 -13.42 5.20 7.51
C GLU A 189 -13.03 5.23 6.05
N TRP A 190 -13.29 4.13 5.34
CA TRP A 190 -12.98 3.99 3.91
C TRP A 190 -14.11 4.52 3.01
N ASN A 191 -15.37 4.49 3.50
CA ASN A 191 -16.57 4.87 2.73
C ASN A 191 -16.96 6.33 3.02
N THR A 192 -16.11 7.24 2.61
CA THR A 192 -16.28 8.67 2.81
C THR A 192 -15.81 9.45 1.57
N ASP A 193 -15.91 10.76 1.56
CA ASP A 193 -15.32 11.57 0.48
C ASP A 193 -13.78 11.62 0.59
N VAL A 194 -13.11 11.94 -0.52
CA VAL A 194 -11.65 11.98 -0.63
C VAL A 194 -11.00 12.84 0.45
N THR A 195 -11.53 14.04 0.68
CA THR A 195 -10.97 14.99 1.66
C THR A 195 -11.09 14.48 3.09
N SER A 196 -12.25 13.92 3.44
CA SER A 196 -12.50 13.34 4.76
C SER A 196 -11.66 12.07 4.98
N PHE A 197 -11.44 11.26 3.93
CA PHE A 197 -10.56 10.10 3.98
C PHE A 197 -9.12 10.51 4.30
N ALA A 198 -8.53 11.37 3.49
CA ALA A 198 -7.16 11.85 3.66
C ALA A 198 -6.96 12.53 5.03
N LYS A 199 -7.94 13.34 5.49
CA LYS A 199 -7.93 13.92 6.83
C LYS A 199 -7.93 12.85 7.91
N GLY A 200 -8.80 11.85 7.80
CA GLY A 200 -8.89 10.74 8.76
C GLY A 200 -7.58 9.95 8.86
N ALA A 201 -6.92 9.70 7.73
CA ALA A 201 -5.62 9.05 7.68
C ALA A 201 -4.54 9.86 8.40
N ARG A 202 -4.41 11.15 8.09
CA ARG A 202 -3.45 12.07 8.74
C ARG A 202 -3.64 12.22 10.25
N GLU A 203 -4.89 12.38 10.70
CA GLU A 203 -5.20 12.59 12.12
C GLU A 203 -4.95 11.33 12.98
N ASN A 204 -4.99 10.15 12.38
CA ASN A 204 -4.84 8.88 13.08
C ASN A 204 -3.51 8.17 12.80
N GLY A 205 -2.85 8.48 11.70
CA GLY A 205 -1.63 7.81 11.26
C GLY A 205 -0.35 8.56 11.59
N MET A 206 0.76 7.83 11.52
CA MET A 206 2.10 8.42 11.40
C MET A 206 2.30 8.82 9.94
N THR A 207 2.80 10.03 9.72
CA THR A 207 3.10 10.54 8.39
C THR A 207 4.54 10.26 8.00
N PHE A 208 4.73 9.76 6.80
CA PHE A 208 6.03 9.50 6.19
C PHE A 208 6.28 10.47 5.02
N ALA A 209 7.54 10.58 4.62
CA ALA A 209 7.94 11.39 3.48
C ALA A 209 7.97 10.53 2.21
N ARG A 210 6.81 10.35 1.57
CA ARG A 210 6.60 9.57 0.36
C ARG A 210 7.00 8.10 0.55
N ILE A 211 6.06 7.29 0.98
CA ILE A 211 6.25 5.84 1.02
C ILE A 211 6.18 5.35 -0.42
N GLU A 212 7.25 4.70 -0.83
CA GLU A 212 7.36 4.01 -2.11
C GLU A 212 7.12 2.51 -1.92
N ASP A 213 7.82 1.68 -2.68
CA ASP A 213 7.57 0.25 -2.68
C ASP A 213 7.87 -0.44 -1.35
N GLY A 214 7.21 -1.57 -1.14
CA GLY A 214 7.43 -2.44 0.00
C GLY A 214 7.06 -3.89 -0.28
N GLU A 215 7.69 -4.81 0.45
CA GLU A 215 7.48 -6.24 0.26
C GLU A 215 7.56 -7.02 1.58
N TRP A 216 6.77 -8.08 1.68
CA TRP A 216 6.85 -9.04 2.78
C TRP A 216 8.10 -9.91 2.68
N ASP A 217 8.75 -10.16 3.81
CA ASP A 217 9.90 -11.06 3.87
C ASP A 217 9.46 -12.50 3.49
N PRO A 218 10.06 -13.09 2.44
CA PRO A 218 9.70 -14.43 2.00
C PRO A 218 10.08 -15.54 3.00
N ASN A 219 10.97 -15.24 3.97
CA ASN A 219 11.41 -16.18 5.02
C ASN A 219 10.66 -15.96 6.33
N ASN A 220 10.13 -14.75 6.56
CA ASN A 220 9.38 -14.41 7.76
C ASN A 220 8.12 -13.59 7.42
N PRO A 221 6.97 -14.23 7.22
CA PRO A 221 5.77 -13.53 6.79
C PRO A 221 5.16 -12.58 7.84
N ASP A 222 5.79 -12.43 9.00
CA ASP A 222 5.45 -11.41 9.99
C ASP A 222 6.27 -10.12 9.83
N VAL A 223 7.15 -10.06 8.84
CA VAL A 223 8.00 -8.90 8.57
C VAL A 223 7.64 -8.29 7.22
N TYR A 224 7.46 -6.98 7.21
CA TYR A 224 7.30 -6.15 6.02
C TYR A 224 8.40 -5.11 5.96
N TYR A 225 9.02 -4.97 4.82
CA TYR A 225 9.98 -3.90 4.53
C TYR A 225 9.35 -2.90 3.59
N PHE A 226 9.64 -1.63 3.78
CA PHE A 226 9.23 -0.57 2.86
C PHE A 226 10.27 0.56 2.85
N ILE A 227 10.21 1.37 1.82
CA ILE A 227 11.10 2.52 1.66
C ILE A 227 10.32 3.81 1.62
N THR A 228 10.97 4.89 2.04
CA THR A 228 10.52 6.26 1.76
C THR A 228 11.53 6.92 0.84
N THR A 229 11.06 7.65 -0.18
CA THR A 229 11.96 8.25 -1.18
C THR A 229 12.56 9.57 -0.73
N GLU A 230 11.91 10.23 0.23
CA GLU A 230 12.35 11.54 0.74
C GLU A 230 12.54 11.51 2.25
N SER A 231 13.12 12.56 2.78
CA SER A 231 13.03 12.92 4.19
C SER A 231 12.05 14.10 4.31
N ASN A 232 11.34 14.17 5.42
CA ASN A 232 10.49 15.32 5.73
C ASN A 232 11.40 16.48 6.15
N LYS A 233 11.74 17.34 5.20
CA LYS A 233 12.83 18.31 5.28
C LYS A 233 12.57 19.52 6.13
N ASP A 234 13.64 19.98 6.80
CA ASP A 234 13.86 21.40 7.02
C ASP A 234 13.96 22.12 5.65
N PRO A 235 13.27 23.27 5.45
CA PRO A 235 13.37 24.05 4.20
C PRO A 235 14.79 24.40 3.74
N VAL A 236 15.77 24.38 4.61
CA VAL A 236 17.19 24.60 4.28
C VAL A 236 17.77 23.40 3.51
N ALA A 237 17.30 22.20 3.77
CA ALA A 237 17.79 20.97 3.13
C ALA A 237 17.41 20.82 1.64
N THR A 238 16.49 21.63 1.13
CA THR A 238 15.98 21.56 -0.25
C THR A 238 17.01 21.96 -1.33
N LYS A 239 18.16 22.48 -0.96
CA LYS A 239 19.23 22.90 -1.88
C LYS A 239 20.38 21.93 -1.97
N GLU A 240 20.29 20.81 -1.31
CA GLU A 240 21.37 19.85 -1.21
C GLU A 240 21.56 19.05 -2.49
N ASN A 241 22.80 18.98 -2.91
CA ASN A 241 23.18 18.09 -3.99
C ASN A 241 23.43 16.70 -3.43
N PRO A 242 22.62 15.69 -3.77
CA PRO A 242 22.77 14.34 -3.25
C PRO A 242 24.11 13.69 -3.63
N ASN A 243 24.86 14.27 -4.56
CA ASN A 243 26.13 13.74 -5.03
C ASN A 243 27.36 14.42 -4.40
N GLU A 244 27.16 15.43 -3.57
CA GLU A 244 28.28 16.13 -2.92
C GLU A 244 28.54 15.60 -1.51
N PRO A 245 29.75 15.10 -1.22
CA PRO A 245 30.13 14.63 0.11
C PRO A 245 30.02 15.75 1.15
N GLY A 246 29.50 15.42 2.33
CA GLY A 246 29.43 16.33 3.48
C GLY A 246 28.24 17.27 3.51
N ILE A 247 27.35 17.23 2.50
CA ILE A 247 26.08 17.93 2.51
C ILE A 247 24.98 16.95 2.99
N SER A 248 24.12 17.40 3.89
CA SER A 248 22.96 16.60 4.31
C SER A 248 22.10 16.33 3.07
N ARG A 249 21.65 15.10 2.93
CA ARG A 249 21.01 14.62 1.70
C ARG A 249 19.54 14.37 1.95
N ASP A 250 18.76 14.75 0.97
CA ASP A 250 17.40 14.29 0.86
C ASP A 250 17.39 12.85 0.37
N GLY A 251 17.72 11.96 1.26
CA GLY A 251 17.65 10.54 1.03
C GLY A 251 16.49 9.96 1.81
N GLY A 252 15.82 8.99 1.23
CA GLY A 252 14.76 8.25 1.90
C GLY A 252 15.24 7.44 3.11
N ALA A 253 14.53 6.42 3.43
CA ALA A 253 14.93 5.44 4.45
C ALA A 253 14.44 4.06 4.07
N LEU A 254 15.11 3.05 4.64
CA LEU A 254 14.61 1.67 4.66
C LEU A 254 14.02 1.40 6.04
N TRP A 255 12.78 0.94 6.03
CA TRP A 255 12.00 0.63 7.23
C TRP A 255 11.72 -0.87 7.32
N ARG A 256 11.63 -1.37 8.55
CA ARG A 256 11.15 -2.70 8.87
C ARG A 256 9.97 -2.63 9.83
N LEU A 257 8.87 -3.26 9.47
CA LEU A 257 7.70 -3.44 10.30
C LEU A 257 7.58 -4.92 10.68
N THR A 258 7.72 -5.23 11.96
CA THR A 258 7.65 -6.60 12.48
C THR A 258 6.37 -6.76 13.29
N PHE A 259 5.40 -7.49 12.74
CA PHE A 259 4.15 -7.80 13.42
C PHE A 259 4.35 -8.84 14.52
N LYS A 260 3.59 -8.75 15.60
CA LYS A 260 3.49 -9.86 16.56
C LYS A 260 2.86 -11.09 15.92
N ASP A 261 1.90 -10.88 15.04
CA ASP A 261 1.26 -11.87 14.19
C ASP A 261 0.59 -11.15 13.01
N ALA A 262 1.09 -11.33 11.79
CA ALA A 262 0.51 -10.70 10.61
C ALA A 262 -0.90 -11.22 10.24
N GLN A 263 -1.34 -12.35 10.77
CA GLN A 263 -2.74 -12.78 10.67
C GLN A 263 -3.66 -12.10 11.69
N ASN A 264 -3.08 -11.51 12.75
CA ASN A 264 -3.78 -10.76 13.80
C ASN A 264 -3.05 -9.42 14.06
N PRO A 265 -2.93 -8.55 13.03
CA PRO A 265 -2.02 -7.39 13.09
C PRO A 265 -2.40 -6.37 14.15
N LEU A 266 -3.65 -6.36 14.62
CA LEU A 266 -4.10 -5.48 15.71
C LEU A 266 -3.51 -5.85 17.08
N LEU A 267 -2.80 -6.96 17.21
CA LEU A 267 -1.95 -7.25 18.36
C LEU A 267 -0.75 -6.28 18.46
N GLY A 268 -0.49 -5.51 17.41
CA GLY A 268 0.57 -4.54 17.32
C GLY A 268 1.81 -5.05 16.59
N ALA A 269 2.71 -4.12 16.32
CA ALA A 269 3.96 -4.37 15.61
C ALA A 269 5.10 -3.52 16.19
N LYS A 270 6.30 -3.73 15.69
CA LYS A 270 7.47 -2.90 15.93
C LYS A 270 7.94 -2.28 14.62
N LEU A 271 8.15 -0.96 14.64
CA LEU A 271 8.71 -0.20 13.52
C LEU A 271 10.17 0.13 13.82
N GLU A 272 11.03 -0.07 12.83
CA GLU A 272 12.46 0.25 12.91
C GLU A 272 12.89 0.93 11.61
N MET A 273 13.72 1.97 11.74
CA MET A 273 14.47 2.52 10.60
C MET A 273 15.81 1.80 10.50
N LEU A 274 16.02 1.05 9.43
CA LEU A 274 17.26 0.26 9.22
C LEU A 274 18.35 1.09 8.57
N LEU A 275 17.97 1.93 7.58
CA LEU A 275 18.88 2.83 6.88
C LEU A 275 18.27 4.24 6.87
N ASN A 276 19.10 5.22 7.16
CA ASN A 276 18.78 6.63 6.94
C ASN A 276 19.55 7.08 5.69
N GLY A 277 18.83 7.45 4.65
CA GLY A 277 19.43 7.81 3.37
C GLY A 277 20.27 9.10 3.40
N GLY A 278 20.10 9.93 4.44
CA GLY A 278 20.95 11.09 4.69
C GLY A 278 22.34 10.77 5.27
N GLU A 279 22.63 9.50 5.55
CA GLU A 279 23.90 9.03 6.14
C GLU A 279 24.61 8.04 5.20
N ALA A 280 25.93 7.92 5.35
CA ALA A 280 26.68 6.90 4.59
C ALA A 280 26.38 5.46 5.11
N PRO A 281 26.19 4.47 4.22
CA PRO A 281 26.09 4.59 2.77
C PRO A 281 24.78 5.27 2.38
N TYR A 282 24.90 6.28 1.53
CA TYR A 282 23.75 7.11 1.16
C TYR A 282 22.73 6.34 0.31
N LEU A 283 21.45 6.46 0.67
CA LEU A 283 20.33 5.96 -0.10
C LEU A 283 19.61 7.15 -0.74
N SER A 284 19.89 7.40 -2.01
CA SER A 284 19.35 8.58 -2.70
C SER A 284 18.04 8.25 -3.39
N LYS A 285 16.95 8.79 -2.88
CA LYS A 285 15.60 8.70 -3.45
C LYS A 285 15.25 7.28 -3.94
N PRO A 286 15.24 6.28 -3.03
CA PRO A 286 14.84 4.93 -3.42
C PRO A 286 13.37 4.94 -3.84
N ASP A 287 13.04 4.12 -4.82
CA ASP A 287 11.72 4.06 -5.43
C ASP A 287 11.20 2.62 -5.45
N ASN A 288 11.93 1.71 -6.02
CA ASN A 288 11.55 0.30 -6.08
C ASN A 288 12.45 -0.57 -5.21
N MET A 289 11.84 -1.59 -4.60
CA MET A 289 12.57 -2.57 -3.81
C MET A 289 12.06 -4.00 -4.07
N THR A 290 12.87 -4.97 -3.73
CA THR A 290 12.44 -6.36 -3.61
C THR A 290 13.19 -7.05 -2.49
N VAL A 291 12.50 -7.92 -1.78
CA VAL A 291 13.07 -8.75 -0.73
C VAL A 291 13.23 -10.17 -1.25
N THR A 292 14.47 -10.66 -1.27
CA THR A 292 14.75 -12.02 -1.74
C THR A 292 14.94 -12.98 -0.57
N LYS A 293 14.94 -14.30 -0.86
CA LYS A 293 15.24 -15.32 0.17
C LYS A 293 16.65 -15.23 0.76
N ASN A 294 17.51 -14.44 0.14
CA ASN A 294 18.89 -14.23 0.57
C ASN A 294 19.11 -12.84 1.22
N GLY A 295 18.08 -12.08 1.37
CA GLY A 295 18.08 -10.70 1.89
C GLY A 295 17.92 -9.67 0.81
#